data_b7030acf79ddaccd42f14f0b1a73f4e6
#
_entry.id   b7030acf79ddaccd42f14f0b1a73f4e6
#
_cell.length_a   1.000
_cell.length_b   1.000
_cell.length_c   1.000
_cell.angle_alpha   90.00
_cell.angle_beta   90.00
_cell.angle_gamma   90.00
#
_symmetry.space_group_name_H-M   'P 1'
#
loop_
_entity.id
_entity.type
_entity.pdbx_description
1 polymer ?
#
loop_
_entity_poly.entity_id
_entity_poly.type
_entity_poly.pdbx_seq_one_letter_code
_entity_poly.pdbx_strand_id
1 'polypeptide(L)'
;MKILGIGNAIIDILCKVSDDFLIKNSLTKGTMKLIDQNEFKNLISSLKIEKTITDVSVANSIVDLSQLGNQVGFIGKINDDEFGHKYEEGLTSENVDYLYRKKKETSNTGSCLILITPDSERTMCTFLGVAGKINENDINENIVKKSKFTFLEGYLWDE
;
A
#
# COMPACT_ATOMS: atom_id res chain seq x y z
N MET A 1 -23.35 1.97 -1.43
CA MET A 1 -22.10 1.64 -2.12
C MET A 1 -22.31 0.47 -3.06
N LYS A 2 -21.70 0.48 -4.25
CA LYS A 2 -21.89 -0.56 -5.25
C LYS A 2 -20.77 -1.61 -5.20
N ILE A 3 -19.54 -1.17 -5.07
CA ILE A 3 -18.35 -2.03 -5.09
C ILE A 3 -17.48 -1.72 -3.88
N LEU A 4 -17.04 -2.77 -3.20
CA LEU A 4 -16.12 -2.71 -2.07
C LEU A 4 -14.83 -3.44 -2.43
N GLY A 5 -13.68 -2.79 -2.31
CA GLY A 5 -12.37 -3.42 -2.33
C GLY A 5 -11.87 -3.72 -0.92
N ILE A 6 -11.25 -4.87 -0.72
CA ILE A 6 -10.55 -5.20 0.51
C ILE A 6 -9.18 -5.75 0.12
N GLY A 7 -8.11 -5.14 0.63
CA GLY A 7 -6.75 -5.53 0.29
C GLY A 7 -5.69 -4.82 1.12
N ASN A 8 -4.43 -5.06 0.77
CA ASN A 8 -3.29 -4.43 1.43
C ASN A 8 -3.25 -2.92 1.14
N ALA A 9 -3.25 -2.12 2.20
CA ALA A 9 -3.04 -0.68 2.10
C ALA A 9 -1.53 -0.37 2.18
N ILE A 10 -0.89 -0.32 1.03
CA ILE A 10 0.56 -0.08 0.89
C ILE A 10 0.76 1.20 0.09
N ILE A 11 1.70 2.03 0.52
CA ILE A 11 2.12 3.23 -0.21
C ILE A 11 3.43 2.96 -0.95
N ASP A 12 3.48 3.26 -2.24
CA ASP A 12 4.69 3.18 -3.04
C ASP A 12 5.53 4.44 -2.88
N ILE A 13 6.82 4.25 -2.59
CA ILE A 13 7.80 5.30 -2.38
C ILE A 13 8.87 5.18 -3.47
N LEU A 14 8.81 6.05 -4.47
CA LEU A 14 9.71 6.04 -5.60
C LEU A 14 11.00 6.77 -5.26
N CYS A 15 12.12 6.07 -5.45
CA CYS A 15 13.46 6.60 -5.22
C CYS A 15 14.37 6.25 -6.39
N LYS A 16 15.17 7.22 -6.86
CA LYS A 16 16.23 6.97 -7.84
C LYS A 16 17.49 6.52 -7.12
N VAL A 17 18.10 5.45 -7.59
CA VAL A 17 19.31 4.86 -7.01
C VAL A 17 20.31 4.46 -8.09
N SER A 18 21.59 4.33 -7.72
CA SER A 18 22.61 3.72 -8.60
C SER A 18 22.59 2.19 -8.45
N ASP A 19 23.17 1.50 -9.43
CA ASP A 19 23.42 0.05 -9.33
C ASP A 19 24.27 -0.31 -8.09
N ASP A 20 25.27 0.54 -7.78
CA ASP A 20 26.12 0.38 -6.59
C ASP A 20 25.31 0.43 -5.28
N PHE A 21 24.22 1.20 -5.23
CA PHE A 21 23.34 1.23 -4.08
C PHE A 21 22.69 -0.14 -3.85
N LEU A 22 22.22 -0.78 -4.91
CA LEU A 22 21.62 -2.12 -4.81
C LEU A 22 22.64 -3.16 -4.33
N ILE A 23 23.84 -3.15 -4.91
CA ILE A 23 24.93 -4.06 -4.53
C ILE A 23 25.30 -3.88 -3.04
N LYS A 24 25.49 -2.63 -2.61
CA LYS A 24 25.87 -2.28 -1.23
C LYS A 24 24.84 -2.73 -0.19
N ASN A 25 23.55 -2.75 -0.58
CA ASN A 25 22.47 -3.19 0.28
C ASN A 25 22.04 -4.66 0.04
N SER A 26 22.83 -5.44 -0.74
CA SER A 26 22.54 -6.84 -1.04
C SER A 26 21.14 -7.06 -1.64
N LEU A 27 20.73 -6.13 -2.54
CA LEU A 27 19.45 -6.18 -3.24
C LEU A 27 19.67 -6.70 -4.67
N THR A 28 18.90 -7.70 -5.06
CA THR A 28 18.91 -8.23 -6.43
C THR A 28 18.08 -7.31 -7.33
N LYS A 29 18.71 -6.72 -8.33
CA LYS A 29 18.08 -5.83 -9.29
C LYS A 29 16.91 -6.50 -10.00
N GLY A 30 15.82 -5.75 -10.21
CA GLY A 30 14.65 -6.24 -10.93
C GLY A 30 13.76 -7.22 -10.16
N THR A 31 14.00 -7.40 -8.86
CA THR A 31 13.23 -8.35 -8.03
C THR A 31 12.41 -7.62 -6.95
N MET A 32 11.48 -8.35 -6.34
CA MET A 32 10.78 -7.93 -5.14
C MET A 32 11.31 -8.71 -3.94
N LYS A 33 11.58 -8.01 -2.84
CA LYS A 33 11.97 -8.57 -1.55
C LYS A 33 11.03 -8.06 -0.47
N LEU A 34 10.49 -8.97 0.36
CA LEU A 34 9.85 -8.58 1.61
C LEU A 34 10.94 -8.22 2.63
N ILE A 35 10.75 -7.08 3.29
CA ILE A 35 11.69 -6.56 4.29
C ILE A 35 10.97 -6.29 5.60
N ASP A 36 11.73 -6.34 6.70
CA ASP A 36 11.22 -5.97 8.01
C ASP A 36 11.28 -4.45 8.27
N GLN A 37 10.73 -4.04 9.42
CA GLN A 37 10.68 -2.63 9.80
C GLN A 37 12.07 -1.98 9.98
N ASN A 38 13.07 -2.73 10.41
CA ASN A 38 14.41 -2.21 10.62
C ASN A 38 15.13 -2.06 9.27
N GLU A 39 15.01 -3.05 8.39
CA GLU A 39 15.51 -2.96 7.01
C GLU A 39 14.87 -1.77 6.29
N PHE A 40 13.55 -1.59 6.41
CA PHE A 40 12.84 -0.45 5.81
C PHE A 40 13.38 0.89 6.33
N LYS A 41 13.52 1.06 7.66
CA LYS A 41 14.07 2.28 8.27
C LYS A 41 15.49 2.57 7.82
N ASN A 42 16.33 1.54 7.72
CA ASN A 42 17.71 1.69 7.29
C ASN A 42 17.81 2.13 5.83
N LEU A 43 17.02 1.51 4.95
CA LEU A 43 17.01 1.87 3.52
C LEU A 43 16.47 3.29 3.31
N ILE A 44 15.29 3.61 3.86
CA ILE A 44 14.64 4.90 3.60
C ILE A 44 15.44 6.08 4.16
N SER A 45 16.20 5.89 5.25
CA SER A 45 17.03 6.94 5.84
C SER A 45 18.16 7.43 4.91
N SER A 46 18.57 6.61 3.95
CA SER A 46 19.64 6.89 2.99
C SER A 46 19.10 7.26 1.59
N LEU A 47 17.78 7.30 1.42
CA LEU A 47 17.13 7.55 0.15
C LEU A 47 16.53 8.94 0.07
N LYS A 48 16.58 9.52 -1.14
CA LYS A 48 15.80 10.71 -1.47
C LYS A 48 14.48 10.25 -2.09
N ILE A 49 13.38 10.59 -1.43
CA ILE A 49 12.03 10.30 -1.94
C ILE A 49 11.75 11.27 -3.11
N GLU A 50 11.49 10.72 -4.29
CA GLU A 50 11.10 11.50 -5.47
C GLU A 50 9.57 11.68 -5.51
N LYS A 51 8.82 10.62 -5.20
CA LYS A 51 7.35 10.62 -5.22
C LYS A 51 6.79 9.53 -4.30
N THR A 52 5.61 9.78 -3.75
CA THR A 52 4.78 8.75 -3.10
C THR A 52 3.52 8.53 -3.94
N ILE A 53 3.10 7.27 -4.08
CA ILE A 53 1.91 6.86 -4.85
C ILE A 53 1.07 5.94 -3.95
N THR A 54 -0.23 6.19 -3.90
CA THR A 54 -1.17 5.47 -3.02
C THR A 54 -1.89 4.33 -3.73
N ASP A 55 -1.71 4.21 -5.03
CA ASP A 55 -2.44 3.29 -5.89
C ASP A 55 -1.67 1.99 -6.04
N VAL A 56 -1.99 1.00 -5.20
CA VAL A 56 -1.35 -0.32 -5.26
C VAL A 56 -2.43 -1.40 -5.25
N SER A 57 -2.31 -2.39 -6.15
CA SER A 57 -3.12 -3.60 -6.17
C SER A 57 -4.63 -3.36 -6.30
N VAL A 58 -5.46 -3.84 -5.36
CA VAL A 58 -6.93 -3.65 -5.38
C VAL A 58 -7.30 -2.17 -5.37
N ALA A 59 -6.55 -1.33 -4.66
CA ALA A 59 -6.84 0.09 -4.62
C ALA A 59 -6.83 0.72 -6.01
N ASN A 60 -5.90 0.34 -6.92
CA ASN A 60 -5.88 0.78 -8.31
C ASN A 60 -7.21 0.44 -9.02
N SER A 61 -7.64 -0.82 -8.92
CA SER A 61 -8.90 -1.26 -9.55
C SER A 61 -10.10 -0.50 -8.99
N ILE A 62 -10.10 -0.17 -7.69
CA ILE A 62 -11.16 0.60 -7.06
C ILE A 62 -11.13 2.06 -7.51
N VAL A 63 -9.95 2.67 -7.67
CA VAL A 63 -9.79 4.02 -8.23
C VAL A 63 -10.27 4.06 -9.68
N ASP A 64 -9.86 3.10 -10.52
CA ASP A 64 -10.33 3.01 -11.92
C ASP A 64 -11.85 2.89 -11.99
N LEU A 65 -12.45 2.07 -11.12
CA LEU A 65 -13.90 1.93 -11.04
C LEU A 65 -14.60 3.23 -10.57
N SER A 66 -13.96 4.01 -9.68
CA SER A 66 -14.43 5.34 -9.30
C SER A 66 -14.43 6.30 -10.48
N GLN A 67 -13.33 6.34 -11.23
CA GLN A 67 -13.18 7.18 -12.42
C GLN A 67 -14.19 6.82 -13.52
N LEU A 68 -14.65 5.56 -13.58
CA LEU A 68 -15.75 5.11 -14.43
C LEU A 68 -17.15 5.44 -13.86
N GLY A 69 -17.24 6.27 -12.82
CA GLY A 69 -18.49 6.77 -12.24
C GLY A 69 -19.22 5.81 -11.30
N ASN A 70 -18.55 4.80 -10.77
CA ASN A 70 -19.16 3.90 -9.79
C ASN A 70 -19.00 4.44 -8.37
N GLN A 71 -19.96 4.10 -7.50
CA GLN A 71 -19.82 4.31 -6.06
C GLN A 71 -18.99 3.17 -5.47
N VAL A 72 -17.81 3.50 -5.01
CA VAL A 72 -16.81 2.53 -4.55
C VAL A 72 -16.34 2.83 -3.14
N GLY A 73 -15.84 1.83 -2.46
CA GLY A 73 -15.17 1.99 -1.18
C GLY A 73 -14.03 1.00 -1.03
N PHE A 74 -13.11 1.29 -0.13
CA PHE A 74 -11.95 0.47 0.13
C PHE A 74 -11.74 0.26 1.62
N ILE A 75 -11.43 -0.98 2.01
CA ILE A 75 -10.98 -1.36 3.35
C ILE A 75 -9.56 -1.91 3.22
N GLY A 76 -8.61 -1.28 3.86
CA GLY A 76 -7.24 -1.73 4.02
C GLY A 76 -6.66 -1.10 5.28
N LYS A 77 -5.85 -1.83 6.01
CA LYS A 77 -5.35 -1.39 7.32
C LYS A 77 -4.15 -0.46 7.17
N ILE A 78 -4.25 0.74 7.74
CA ILE A 78 -3.15 1.71 7.87
C ILE A 78 -2.96 2.10 9.33
N ASN A 79 -1.78 2.63 9.67
CA ASN A 79 -1.53 3.25 10.97
C ASN A 79 -1.92 4.74 10.93
N ASP A 80 -2.10 5.34 12.10
CA ASP A 80 -2.21 6.78 12.28
C ASP A 80 -0.81 7.42 12.25
N ASP A 81 -0.19 7.38 11.06
CA ASP A 81 1.13 7.94 10.74
C ASP A 81 1.10 8.72 9.41
N GLU A 82 2.22 9.36 9.05
CA GLU A 82 2.32 10.20 7.86
C GLU A 82 1.93 9.46 6.57
N PHE A 83 2.38 8.20 6.41
CA PHE A 83 2.05 7.41 5.24
C PHE A 83 0.59 6.96 5.23
N GLY A 84 0.02 6.63 6.38
CA GLY A 84 -1.39 6.33 6.52
C GLY A 84 -2.29 7.51 6.16
N HIS A 85 -1.93 8.73 6.58
CA HIS A 85 -2.65 9.95 6.18
C HIS A 85 -2.58 10.16 4.67
N LYS A 86 -1.38 10.08 4.07
CA LYS A 86 -1.21 10.21 2.62
C LYS A 86 -2.01 9.17 1.84
N TYR A 87 -2.07 7.93 2.35
CA TYR A 87 -2.83 6.85 1.72
C TYR A 87 -4.35 7.16 1.70
N GLU A 88 -4.90 7.54 2.85
CA GLU A 88 -6.31 7.92 2.96
C GLU A 88 -6.66 9.13 2.08
N GLU A 89 -5.83 10.18 2.13
CA GLU A 89 -6.00 11.38 1.30
C GLU A 89 -5.96 11.05 -0.20
N GLY A 90 -5.03 10.20 -0.62
CA GLY A 90 -4.91 9.76 -2.01
C GLY A 90 -6.19 9.09 -2.51
N LEU A 91 -6.72 8.11 -1.80
CA LEU A 91 -7.97 7.44 -2.18
C LEU A 91 -9.17 8.37 -2.14
N THR A 92 -9.26 9.23 -1.12
CA THR A 92 -10.37 10.16 -0.98
C THR A 92 -10.38 11.20 -2.11
N SER A 93 -9.21 11.65 -2.57
CA SER A 93 -9.09 12.58 -3.71
C SER A 93 -9.57 11.97 -5.04
N GLU A 94 -9.57 10.64 -5.15
CA GLU A 94 -10.10 9.87 -6.29
C GLU A 94 -11.57 9.45 -6.09
N ASN A 95 -12.29 10.07 -5.13
CA ASN A 95 -13.68 9.77 -4.78
C ASN A 95 -13.91 8.32 -4.35
N VAL A 96 -12.94 7.70 -3.71
CA VAL A 96 -13.07 6.38 -3.06
C VAL A 96 -13.39 6.58 -1.59
N ASP A 97 -14.49 5.98 -1.10
CA ASP A 97 -14.82 5.97 0.31
C ASP A 97 -13.81 5.09 1.06
N TYR A 98 -12.90 5.70 1.83
CA TYR A 98 -11.98 4.96 2.68
C TYR A 98 -12.68 4.52 3.97
N LEU A 99 -12.83 3.21 4.19
CA LEU A 99 -13.76 2.66 5.16
C LEU A 99 -13.09 1.97 6.37
N TYR A 100 -11.76 2.00 6.42
CA TYR A 100 -11.02 1.58 7.61
C TYR A 100 -10.89 2.74 8.59
N ARG A 101 -11.24 2.49 9.85
CA ARG A 101 -11.04 3.47 10.92
C ARG A 101 -9.63 3.34 11.47
N LYS A 102 -8.73 4.19 10.99
CA LYS A 102 -7.35 4.18 11.46
C LYS A 102 -7.24 4.43 12.97
N LYS A 103 -6.28 3.77 13.57
CA LYS A 103 -5.93 3.85 14.99
C LYS A 103 -4.41 3.77 15.12
N LYS A 104 -3.88 4.20 16.25
CA LYS A 104 -2.44 4.10 16.51
C LYS A 104 -2.05 2.64 16.73
N GLU A 105 -1.21 2.14 15.88
CA GLU A 105 -0.70 0.76 15.87
C GLU A 105 0.79 0.73 16.26
N THR A 106 1.28 -0.45 16.62
CA THR A 106 2.70 -0.65 16.98
C THR A 106 3.64 -0.69 15.79
N SER A 107 3.14 -1.03 14.61
CA SER A 107 3.88 -1.08 13.36
C SER A 107 3.41 0.05 12.43
N ASN A 108 4.29 0.52 11.56
CA ASN A 108 3.97 1.57 10.59
C ASN A 108 3.02 1.08 9.48
N THR A 109 2.44 2.03 8.76
CA THR A 109 1.69 1.77 7.51
C THR A 109 2.56 1.01 6.52
N GLY A 110 1.95 0.07 5.80
CA GLY A 110 2.61 -0.70 4.76
C GLY A 110 3.21 0.19 3.67
N SER A 111 4.43 -0.09 3.27
CA SER A 111 5.17 0.73 2.31
C SER A 111 6.04 -0.11 1.41
N CYS A 112 6.14 0.25 0.13
CA CYS A 112 7.03 -0.37 -0.82
C CYS A 112 8.05 0.66 -1.33
N LEU A 113 9.34 0.43 -1.11
CA LEU A 113 10.40 1.21 -1.73
C LEU A 113 10.58 0.71 -3.16
N ILE A 114 10.28 1.57 -4.14
CA ILE A 114 10.52 1.31 -5.55
C ILE A 114 11.81 2.01 -5.94
N LEU A 115 12.88 1.23 -6.01
CA LEU A 115 14.24 1.68 -6.32
C LEU A 115 14.45 1.62 -7.83
N ILE A 116 14.59 2.79 -8.45
CA ILE A 116 14.69 2.93 -9.92
C ILE A 116 16.14 3.23 -10.28
N THR A 117 16.76 2.30 -11.01
CA THR A 117 18.14 2.47 -11.54
C THR A 117 18.14 3.26 -12.84
N PRO A 118 19.34 3.76 -13.31
CA PRO A 118 19.43 4.63 -14.49
C PRO A 118 18.89 4.02 -15.79
N ASP A 119 18.86 2.70 -15.90
CA ASP A 119 18.26 1.95 -17.00
C ASP A 119 16.75 1.74 -16.87
N SER A 120 16.12 2.43 -15.90
CA SER A 120 14.68 2.37 -15.58
C SER A 120 14.20 1.02 -15.01
N GLU A 121 15.11 0.13 -14.60
CA GLU A 121 14.74 -1.10 -13.91
C GLU A 121 14.26 -0.79 -12.49
N ARG A 122 13.25 -1.53 -12.04
CA ARG A 122 12.61 -1.36 -10.72
C ARG A 122 12.97 -2.52 -9.80
N THR A 123 13.53 -2.21 -8.65
CA THR A 123 13.75 -3.16 -7.56
C THR A 123 12.84 -2.76 -6.39
N MET A 124 12.03 -3.71 -5.91
CA MET A 124 11.01 -3.43 -4.90
C MET A 124 11.41 -4.03 -3.55
N CYS A 125 11.33 -3.21 -2.49
CA CYS A 125 11.51 -3.64 -1.12
C CYS A 125 10.22 -3.35 -0.36
N THR A 126 9.41 -4.38 -0.10
CA THR A 126 8.07 -4.25 0.46
C THR A 126 8.08 -4.56 1.95
N PHE A 127 7.68 -3.58 2.74
CA PHE A 127 7.36 -3.69 4.15
C PHE A 127 5.84 -3.70 4.32
N LEU A 128 5.27 -4.84 4.68
CA LEU A 128 3.81 -4.97 4.81
C LEU A 128 3.23 -4.15 5.97
N GLY A 129 4.02 -3.93 7.03
CA GLY A 129 3.58 -3.13 8.17
C GLY A 129 2.28 -3.64 8.79
N VAL A 130 1.34 -2.70 9.05
CA VAL A 130 0.01 -3.05 9.55
C VAL A 130 -0.92 -3.59 8.46
N ALA A 131 -0.64 -3.36 7.19
CA ALA A 131 -1.49 -3.82 6.09
C ALA A 131 -1.67 -5.34 6.11
N GLY A 132 -0.59 -6.10 6.34
CA GLY A 132 -0.64 -7.55 6.49
C GLY A 132 -1.25 -8.06 7.81
N LYS A 133 -1.77 -7.18 8.68
CA LYS A 133 -2.36 -7.52 9.99
C LYS A 133 -3.84 -7.19 10.08
N ILE A 134 -4.50 -7.01 8.94
CA ILE A 134 -5.95 -6.84 8.90
C ILE A 134 -6.62 -8.11 9.42
N ASN A 135 -7.69 -7.94 10.20
CA ASN A 135 -8.44 -9.06 10.78
C ASN A 135 -9.94 -8.73 10.82
N GLU A 136 -10.75 -9.68 11.27
CA GLU A 136 -12.22 -9.55 11.32
C GLU A 136 -12.71 -8.30 12.07
N ASN A 137 -12.01 -7.87 13.12
CA ASN A 137 -12.38 -6.69 13.91
C ASN A 137 -12.12 -5.37 13.18
N ASP A 138 -11.34 -5.40 12.11
CA ASP A 138 -11.04 -4.25 11.27
C ASP A 138 -12.09 -4.08 10.15
N ILE A 139 -12.96 -5.09 9.95
CA ILE A 139 -13.95 -5.12 8.87
C ILE A 139 -15.37 -4.92 9.43
N ASN A 140 -16.05 -3.90 8.92
CA ASN A 140 -17.44 -3.67 9.27
C ASN A 140 -18.36 -4.55 8.41
N GLU A 141 -18.91 -5.61 9.01
CA GLU A 141 -19.78 -6.57 8.34
C GLU A 141 -21.00 -5.91 7.64
N ASN A 142 -21.55 -4.85 8.22
CA ASN A 142 -22.68 -4.13 7.62
C ASN A 142 -22.29 -3.44 6.30
N ILE A 143 -21.05 -3.00 6.16
CA ILE A 143 -20.54 -2.43 4.92
C ILE A 143 -20.45 -3.51 3.85
N VAL A 144 -19.90 -4.67 4.20
CA VAL A 144 -19.81 -5.83 3.30
C VAL A 144 -21.21 -6.27 2.83
N LYS A 145 -22.14 -6.44 3.76
CA LYS A 145 -23.54 -6.84 3.44
C LYS A 145 -24.29 -5.86 2.54
N LYS A 146 -23.98 -4.57 2.63
CA LYS A 146 -24.62 -3.52 1.80
C LYS A 146 -23.96 -3.33 0.44
N SER A 147 -22.81 -3.94 0.20
CA SER A 147 -22.11 -3.87 -1.08
C SER A 147 -22.71 -4.86 -2.06
N LYS A 148 -22.85 -4.46 -3.34
CA LYS A 148 -23.33 -5.37 -4.39
C LYS A 148 -22.24 -6.33 -4.86
N PHE A 149 -20.99 -5.85 -4.85
CA PHE A 149 -19.80 -6.62 -5.20
C PHE A 149 -18.71 -6.36 -4.17
N THR A 150 -18.01 -7.41 -3.78
CA THR A 150 -16.80 -7.32 -2.95
C THR A 150 -15.64 -7.91 -3.72
N PHE A 151 -14.60 -7.10 -3.91
CA PHE A 151 -13.37 -7.49 -4.59
C PHE A 151 -12.28 -7.73 -3.54
N LEU A 152 -11.74 -8.95 -3.49
CA LEU A 152 -10.68 -9.37 -2.57
C LEU A 152 -9.43 -9.69 -3.38
N GLU A 153 -8.27 -9.30 -2.88
CA GLU A 153 -7.00 -9.76 -3.42
C GLU A 153 -6.48 -10.99 -2.67
N GLY A 154 -5.71 -11.84 -3.38
CA GLY A 154 -5.20 -13.09 -2.82
C GLY A 154 -4.05 -12.93 -1.82
N TYR A 155 -3.39 -11.77 -1.78
CA TYR A 155 -2.22 -11.53 -0.91
C TYR A 155 -2.52 -11.56 0.61
N LEU A 156 -3.77 -11.46 1.00
CA LEU A 156 -4.20 -11.60 2.41
C LEU A 156 -4.59 -13.03 2.79
N TRP A 157 -4.42 -13.99 1.86
CA TRP A 157 -4.86 -15.37 2.04
C TRP A 157 -3.75 -16.32 2.51
N ASP A 158 -2.51 -15.86 2.60
CA ASP A 158 -1.30 -16.70 2.74
C ASP A 158 -0.98 -17.15 4.18
N GLU A 159 -1.92 -17.09 5.15
CA GLU A 159 -1.74 -17.63 6.50
C GLU A 159 -2.94 -18.42 6.99
#